data_6e060c56aeb798e76966fe7530c1f574
#
_entry.id   6e060c56aeb798e76966fe7530c1f574
#
_cell.length_a   1.000
_cell.length_b   1.000
_cell.length_c   1.000
_cell.angle_alpha   90.00
_cell.angle_beta   90.00
_cell.angle_gamma   90.00
#
_symmetry.space_group_name_H-M   'P 1'
#
loop_
_entity.id
_entity.type
_entity.pdbx_description
1 polymer ?
#
loop_
_entity_poly.entity_id
_entity_poly.type
_entity_poly.pdbx_seq_one_letter_code
_entity_poly.pdbx_strand_id
1 'polypeptide(L)'
;MAVHHWSKNTWTGNRRNLLKVGTVGVSAIGLSRLISACGGSSSSNPLDGPIAKDMAIVQRWVPDQLGPGKVRLPVSLADNAGLLMKGPTTLKAKVLNYLDNTVVEEGLVAERLWLGEGTAPFWVFYAEVKDVAMYSLVVEGGPDDGAAFQIRDPQNLEVVHAGDSLPALETPTTSDHRGVEPYCTRVPAPCPFHELTLADALATGQRVVFMVGTPAHCQTGVCAPVLDGLIEVAKEFSDVIFVHADVYADETATTTAPAVEALNLTFEPVLWVTDTSGVITHRFEGVWHASEVRQVLA
;
A
#
# COMPACT_ATOMS: atom_id res chain seq x y z
N MET A 1 -4.04 -33.97 8.20
CA MET A 1 -2.64 -34.05 7.78
C MET A 1 -2.60 -34.10 6.25
N ALA A 2 -2.34 -32.98 5.61
CA ALA A 2 -1.91 -32.93 4.20
C ALA A 2 -1.08 -31.64 4.05
N VAL A 3 0.23 -31.85 3.94
CA VAL A 3 1.22 -30.78 3.76
C VAL A 3 1.28 -30.49 2.27
N HIS A 4 0.87 -29.30 1.82
CA HIS A 4 1.11 -28.85 0.47
C HIS A 4 2.50 -28.24 0.35
N HIS A 5 3.36 -28.96 -0.36
CA HIS A 5 4.70 -28.53 -0.81
C HIS A 5 4.56 -27.41 -1.86
N TRP A 6 5.10 -26.24 -1.55
CA TRP A 6 5.34 -25.19 -2.55
C TRP A 6 6.64 -25.50 -3.30
N SER A 7 6.52 -25.68 -4.60
CA SER A 7 7.62 -25.90 -5.53
C SER A 7 8.38 -24.60 -5.79
N LYS A 8 9.67 -24.59 -5.50
CA LYS A 8 10.60 -23.51 -5.85
C LYS A 8 10.87 -23.57 -7.37
N ASN A 9 10.34 -22.61 -8.12
CA ASN A 9 10.78 -22.38 -9.49
C ASN A 9 11.99 -21.43 -9.50
N THR A 10 13.16 -22.01 -9.69
CA THR A 10 14.40 -21.28 -9.97
C THR A 10 14.42 -20.83 -11.42
N TRP A 11 14.33 -19.54 -11.66
CA TRP A 11 14.54 -18.93 -12.98
C TRP A 11 16.03 -18.56 -13.14
N THR A 12 16.78 -19.39 -13.89
CA THR A 12 18.14 -19.08 -14.36
C THR A 12 18.07 -18.59 -15.79
N GLY A 13 18.07 -17.29 -15.98
CA GLY A 13 18.17 -16.62 -17.29
C GLY A 13 19.57 -16.08 -17.51
N ASN A 14 20.24 -16.66 -18.47
CA ASN A 14 21.62 -16.41 -18.86
C ASN A 14 21.78 -15.05 -19.56
N ARG A 15 22.61 -14.15 -19.02
CA ARG A 15 23.06 -12.93 -19.70
C ARG A 15 24.28 -13.27 -20.53
N ARG A 16 24.20 -13.15 -21.86
CA ARG A 16 25.32 -12.76 -22.73
C ARG A 16 24.90 -12.52 -24.17
N ASN A 17 25.41 -11.37 -24.69
CA ASN A 17 25.64 -11.00 -26.09
C ASN A 17 24.47 -10.53 -26.93
N LEU A 18 24.49 -9.22 -27.34
CA LEU A 18 25.02 -8.87 -28.65
C LEU A 18 25.07 -7.33 -28.87
N LEU A 19 26.31 -6.84 -28.87
CA LEU A 19 26.66 -5.59 -29.55
C LEU A 19 26.86 -5.93 -31.04
N LYS A 20 26.25 -5.13 -31.95
CA LYS A 20 26.85 -4.80 -33.25
C LYS A 20 26.18 -3.54 -33.84
N VAL A 21 26.93 -2.56 -33.85
CA VAL A 21 27.24 -1.41 -34.75
C VAL A 21 26.66 -1.53 -36.16
N GLY A 22 26.11 -0.40 -36.65
CA GLY A 22 25.77 -0.16 -38.04
C GLY A 22 25.43 1.31 -38.28
N THR A 23 26.43 2.14 -38.49
CA THR A 23 26.35 3.49 -39.02
C THR A 23 26.11 3.44 -40.53
N VAL A 24 25.09 4.15 -41.04
CA VAL A 24 25.13 4.75 -42.41
C VAL A 24 24.32 6.04 -42.36
N GLY A 25 25.02 7.14 -42.69
CA GLY A 25 24.42 8.45 -42.89
C GLY A 25 23.93 8.62 -44.33
N VAL A 26 22.91 9.44 -44.51
CA VAL A 26 22.72 10.25 -45.76
C VAL A 26 21.98 11.52 -45.40
N SER A 27 22.57 12.63 -45.84
CA SER A 27 22.07 13.99 -45.80
C SER A 27 21.02 14.24 -46.89
N ALA A 28 20.02 15.10 -46.65
CA ALA A 28 19.47 16.05 -47.62
C ALA A 28 18.38 16.92 -46.95
N ILE A 29 18.66 18.19 -46.74
CA ILE A 29 18.15 19.41 -47.38
C ILE A 29 16.62 19.63 -47.30
N GLY A 30 16.23 20.60 -46.47
CA GLY A 30 15.38 21.75 -46.78
C GLY A 30 13.89 21.57 -46.79
N LEU A 31 13.21 22.17 -45.83
CA LEU A 31 12.24 23.28 -46.07
C LEU A 31 11.73 23.83 -44.72
N SER A 32 12.12 25.06 -44.45
CA SER A 32 11.60 25.87 -43.35
C SER A 32 10.12 26.14 -43.55
N ARG A 33 9.27 25.62 -42.61
CA ARG A 33 7.99 26.23 -42.34
C ARG A 33 7.98 26.64 -40.88
N LEU A 34 8.08 27.94 -40.69
CA LEU A 34 7.80 28.60 -39.41
C LEU A 34 6.31 28.38 -39.08
N ILE A 35 6.02 27.42 -38.25
CA ILE A 35 4.74 27.36 -37.56
C ILE A 35 5.00 28.01 -36.22
N SER A 36 4.52 29.24 -36.07
CA SER A 36 4.44 29.94 -34.80
C SER A 36 3.42 29.19 -33.92
N ALA A 37 3.88 28.23 -33.14
CA ALA A 37 3.11 27.64 -32.08
C ALA A 37 3.24 28.54 -30.85
N CYS A 38 2.16 29.23 -30.49
CA CYS A 38 1.99 29.79 -29.17
C CYS A 38 2.10 28.63 -28.17
N GLY A 39 3.32 28.41 -27.71
CA GLY A 39 3.58 27.46 -26.64
C GLY A 39 3.20 28.05 -25.31
N GLY A 40 1.96 27.80 -24.85
CA GLY A 40 1.72 27.75 -23.42
C GLY A 40 2.57 26.63 -22.86
N SER A 41 3.61 26.95 -22.09
CA SER A 41 4.36 25.98 -21.31
C SER A 41 3.44 25.47 -20.20
N SER A 42 2.62 24.47 -20.52
CA SER A 42 2.06 23.58 -19.50
C SER A 42 3.25 22.80 -18.93
N SER A 43 3.69 23.13 -17.73
CA SER A 43 4.60 22.28 -16.99
C SER A 43 3.92 20.94 -16.79
N SER A 44 4.22 19.96 -17.63
CA SER A 44 3.71 18.61 -17.48
C SER A 44 4.26 18.05 -16.17
N ASN A 45 3.37 17.64 -15.27
CA ASN A 45 3.78 16.93 -14.08
C ASN A 45 4.51 15.64 -14.51
N PRO A 46 5.72 15.35 -14.01
CA PRO A 46 6.49 14.17 -14.42
C PRO A 46 5.76 12.84 -14.18
N LEU A 47 4.73 12.85 -13.34
CA LEU A 47 3.89 11.69 -13.06
C LEU A 47 2.68 11.55 -14.01
N ASP A 48 2.44 12.48 -14.95
CA ASP A 48 1.29 12.38 -15.85
C ASP A 48 1.45 11.29 -16.89
N GLY A 49 0.37 10.56 -17.14
CA GLY A 49 0.27 9.49 -18.13
C GLY A 49 -1.20 9.08 -18.34
N PRO A 50 -1.52 8.50 -19.50
CA PRO A 50 -2.87 8.02 -19.80
C PRO A 50 -3.20 6.73 -19.06
N ILE A 51 -4.48 6.37 -19.06
CA ILE A 51 -4.94 5.00 -18.84
C ILE A 51 -5.34 4.38 -20.18
N ALA A 52 -5.21 3.07 -20.34
CA ALA A 52 -5.57 2.34 -21.54
C ALA A 52 -6.13 0.94 -21.20
N LYS A 53 -6.88 0.36 -22.13
CA LYS A 53 -7.57 -0.93 -21.98
C LYS A 53 -6.62 -2.13 -21.81
N ASP A 54 -5.41 -2.02 -22.27
CA ASP A 54 -4.36 -3.05 -22.19
C ASP A 54 -3.50 -2.93 -20.92
N MET A 55 -3.79 -1.96 -20.06
CA MET A 55 -3.17 -1.84 -18.75
C MET A 55 -3.82 -2.78 -17.75
N ALA A 56 -3.07 -3.25 -16.76
CA ALA A 56 -3.61 -3.95 -15.61
C ALA A 56 -3.93 -2.96 -14.48
N ILE A 57 -5.07 -3.18 -13.83
CA ILE A 57 -5.42 -2.54 -12.55
C ILE A 57 -4.89 -3.46 -11.44
N VAL A 58 -3.79 -3.04 -10.83
CA VAL A 58 -3.12 -3.83 -9.79
C VAL A 58 -3.72 -3.50 -8.44
N GLN A 59 -4.38 -4.46 -7.82
CA GLN A 59 -4.87 -4.33 -6.45
C GLN A 59 -3.70 -4.12 -5.47
N ARG A 60 -3.89 -3.20 -4.53
CA ARG A 60 -2.95 -2.91 -3.46
C ARG A 60 -3.54 -3.16 -2.07
N TRP A 61 -4.77 -3.68 -2.01
CA TRP A 61 -5.38 -4.21 -0.78
C TRP A 61 -4.99 -5.66 -0.58
N VAL A 62 -5.13 -6.13 0.64
CA VAL A 62 -4.86 -7.54 0.99
C VAL A 62 -6.09 -8.39 0.68
N PRO A 63 -5.96 -9.45 -0.11
CA PRO A 63 -7.04 -10.39 -0.35
C PRO A 63 -7.59 -10.94 0.96
N ASP A 64 -8.90 -11.22 0.97
CA ASP A 64 -9.59 -11.88 2.08
C ASP A 64 -9.64 -11.10 3.42
N GLN A 65 -9.30 -9.80 3.40
CA GLN A 65 -9.31 -8.93 4.59
C GLN A 65 -10.37 -7.81 4.53
N LEU A 66 -11.25 -7.83 3.52
CA LEU A 66 -12.30 -6.82 3.37
C LEU A 66 -13.63 -7.35 3.93
N GLY A 67 -14.20 -6.62 4.88
CA GLY A 67 -15.54 -6.84 5.42
C GLY A 67 -16.59 -5.90 4.83
N PRO A 68 -17.90 -6.12 5.12
CA PRO A 68 -18.98 -5.22 4.72
C PRO A 68 -18.81 -3.80 5.29
N GLY A 69 -19.32 -2.82 4.56
CA GLY A 69 -19.29 -1.40 4.92
C GLY A 69 -18.45 -0.59 3.94
N LYS A 70 -17.82 0.47 4.46
CA LYS A 70 -16.93 1.32 3.68
C LYS A 70 -15.59 0.63 3.47
N VAL A 71 -15.38 0.12 2.26
CA VAL A 71 -14.12 -0.56 1.88
C VAL A 71 -13.15 0.41 1.22
N ARG A 72 -11.86 0.21 1.50
CA ARG A 72 -10.75 0.96 0.93
C ARG A 72 -10.07 0.12 -0.15
N LEU A 73 -10.06 0.60 -1.38
CA LEU A 73 -9.59 -0.13 -2.57
C LEU A 73 -8.45 0.64 -3.25
N PRO A 74 -7.22 0.56 -2.73
CA PRO A 74 -6.06 1.17 -3.38
C PRO A 74 -5.65 0.36 -4.61
N VAL A 75 -5.36 1.05 -5.71
CA VAL A 75 -4.88 0.45 -6.96
C VAL A 75 -3.65 1.16 -7.49
N SER A 76 -2.82 0.44 -8.23
CA SER A 76 -1.79 1.01 -9.11
C SER A 76 -2.05 0.54 -10.54
N LEU A 77 -1.45 1.22 -11.51
CA LEU A 77 -1.49 0.81 -12.91
C LEU A 77 -0.23 0.03 -13.28
N ALA A 78 -0.37 -0.96 -14.16
CA ALA A 78 0.76 -1.71 -14.68
C ALA A 78 0.60 -2.00 -16.18
N ASP A 79 1.71 -2.24 -16.83
CA ASP A 79 1.80 -2.80 -18.18
C ASP A 79 2.64 -4.10 -18.16
N ASN A 80 3.01 -4.60 -19.33
CA ASN A 80 3.82 -5.81 -19.46
C ASN A 80 5.24 -5.68 -18.86
N ALA A 81 5.71 -4.47 -18.57
CA ALA A 81 7.02 -4.20 -17.97
C ALA A 81 6.94 -4.12 -16.43
N GLY A 82 5.73 -3.98 -15.86
CA GLY A 82 5.50 -3.88 -14.42
C GLY A 82 4.67 -2.66 -14.03
N LEU A 83 4.78 -2.24 -12.77
CA LEU A 83 4.06 -1.07 -12.26
C LEU A 83 4.48 0.20 -12.99
N LEU A 84 3.49 0.97 -13.43
CA LEU A 84 3.73 2.27 -14.06
C LEU A 84 4.11 3.31 -13.01
N MET A 85 5.18 4.04 -13.30
CA MET A 85 5.64 5.18 -12.48
C MET A 85 4.91 6.48 -12.81
N LYS A 86 3.87 6.40 -13.64
CA LYS A 86 3.04 7.52 -14.12
C LYS A 86 1.59 7.11 -14.18
N GLY A 87 0.69 8.10 -14.23
CA GLY A 87 -0.73 7.86 -14.41
C GLY A 87 -1.52 9.17 -14.37
N PRO A 88 -2.83 9.13 -14.62
CA PRO A 88 -3.69 10.32 -14.57
C PRO A 88 -3.70 10.94 -13.17
N THR A 89 -3.93 12.25 -13.08
CA THR A 89 -4.12 12.93 -11.78
C THR A 89 -5.32 12.35 -11.04
N THR A 90 -6.35 11.95 -11.78
CA THR A 90 -7.61 11.43 -11.21
C THR A 90 -8.04 10.19 -11.98
N LEU A 91 -8.51 9.18 -11.26
CA LEU A 91 -9.22 8.03 -11.82
C LEU A 91 -10.67 8.05 -11.38
N LYS A 92 -11.55 7.56 -12.27
CA LYS A 92 -12.96 7.29 -11.97
C LYS A 92 -13.22 5.79 -12.05
N ALA A 93 -14.12 5.31 -11.20
CA ALA A 93 -14.46 3.90 -11.17
C ALA A 93 -15.91 3.66 -10.75
N LYS A 94 -16.33 2.41 -10.88
CA LYS A 94 -17.57 1.85 -10.33
C LYS A 94 -17.28 0.48 -9.73
N VAL A 95 -18.13 0.05 -8.81
CA VAL A 95 -18.14 -1.31 -8.28
C VAL A 95 -19.30 -2.09 -8.91
N LEU A 96 -18.99 -3.25 -9.43
CA LEU A 96 -19.95 -4.20 -9.98
C LEU A 96 -20.01 -5.45 -9.12
N ASN A 97 -21.17 -6.07 -9.01
CA ASN A 97 -21.26 -7.45 -8.56
C ASN A 97 -20.59 -8.35 -9.63
N TYR A 98 -19.69 -9.22 -9.19
CA TYR A 98 -18.88 -10.03 -10.11
C TYR A 98 -19.68 -11.07 -10.88
N LEU A 99 -20.81 -11.56 -10.34
CA LEU A 99 -21.59 -12.65 -10.95
C LEU A 99 -22.52 -12.17 -12.06
N ASP A 100 -23.16 -11.02 -11.87
CA ASP A 100 -24.23 -10.55 -12.76
C ASP A 100 -23.97 -9.18 -13.39
N ASN A 101 -22.81 -8.55 -13.05
CA ASN A 101 -22.40 -7.23 -13.49
C ASN A 101 -23.36 -6.08 -13.10
N THR A 102 -24.24 -6.30 -12.11
CA THR A 102 -25.06 -5.22 -11.59
C THR A 102 -24.20 -4.16 -10.93
N VAL A 103 -24.55 -2.89 -11.14
CA VAL A 103 -23.86 -1.75 -10.52
C VAL A 103 -24.22 -1.72 -9.04
N VAL A 104 -23.21 -1.80 -8.17
CA VAL A 104 -23.34 -1.68 -6.71
C VAL A 104 -23.11 -0.24 -6.28
N GLU A 105 -22.08 0.40 -6.82
CA GLU A 105 -21.78 1.79 -6.61
C GLU A 105 -21.09 2.37 -7.85
N GLU A 106 -21.40 3.63 -8.17
CA GLU A 106 -20.83 4.35 -9.32
C GLU A 106 -20.40 5.77 -8.93
N GLY A 107 -19.67 6.41 -9.84
CA GLY A 107 -19.20 7.78 -9.62
C GLY A 107 -18.06 7.88 -8.62
N LEU A 108 -17.37 6.79 -8.33
CA LEU A 108 -16.18 6.79 -7.48
C LEU A 108 -15.05 7.58 -8.14
N VAL A 109 -14.41 8.45 -7.35
CA VAL A 109 -13.29 9.29 -7.82
C VAL A 109 -12.12 9.13 -6.86
N ALA A 110 -10.93 8.91 -7.40
CA ALA A 110 -9.71 8.82 -6.64
C ALA A 110 -8.63 9.73 -7.24
N GLU A 111 -7.98 10.52 -6.40
CA GLU A 111 -6.83 11.31 -6.78
C GLU A 111 -5.55 10.48 -6.69
N ARG A 112 -4.56 10.83 -7.53
CA ARG A 112 -3.26 10.20 -7.52
C ARG A 112 -2.52 10.50 -6.22
N LEU A 113 -2.11 9.46 -5.51
CA LEU A 113 -1.22 9.52 -4.36
C LEU A 113 0.16 8.97 -4.74
N TRP A 114 1.20 9.43 -4.06
CA TRP A 114 2.57 9.04 -4.35
C TRP A 114 3.44 9.14 -3.09
N LEU A 115 4.24 8.11 -2.84
CA LEU A 115 5.10 8.02 -1.66
C LEU A 115 6.52 8.58 -1.88
N GLY A 116 6.82 9.08 -3.07
CA GLY A 116 8.12 9.63 -3.41
C GLY A 116 8.88 8.84 -4.48
N GLU A 117 10.06 9.31 -4.80
CA GLU A 117 10.91 8.75 -5.85
C GLU A 117 11.16 7.25 -5.64
N GLY A 118 11.11 6.48 -6.72
CA GLY A 118 11.27 5.03 -6.69
C GLY A 118 9.99 4.25 -6.38
N THR A 119 8.86 4.93 -6.03
CA THR A 119 7.57 4.27 -5.80
C THR A 119 6.59 4.52 -6.94
N ALA A 120 5.75 3.52 -7.25
CA ALA A 120 4.67 3.71 -8.20
C ALA A 120 3.53 4.53 -7.57
N PRO A 121 2.88 5.43 -8.33
CA PRO A 121 1.68 6.11 -7.85
C PRO A 121 0.53 5.12 -7.64
N PHE A 122 -0.39 5.51 -6.78
CA PHE A 122 -1.59 4.73 -6.51
C PHE A 122 -2.81 5.64 -6.32
N TRP A 123 -3.99 5.06 -6.44
CA TRP A 123 -5.28 5.71 -6.30
C TRP A 123 -6.12 4.92 -5.31
N VAL A 124 -6.79 5.61 -4.40
CA VAL A 124 -7.60 4.96 -3.36
C VAL A 124 -9.07 5.26 -3.61
N PHE A 125 -9.82 4.22 -3.96
CA PHE A 125 -11.27 4.31 -4.03
C PHE A 125 -11.87 3.89 -2.68
N TYR A 126 -12.89 4.58 -2.26
CA TYR A 126 -13.71 4.21 -1.11
C TYR A 126 -15.10 3.87 -1.63
N ALA A 127 -15.56 2.66 -1.35
CA ALA A 127 -16.86 2.17 -1.78
C ALA A 127 -17.66 1.63 -0.59
N GLU A 128 -18.98 1.82 -0.62
CA GLU A 128 -19.90 1.26 0.36
C GLU A 128 -20.43 -0.07 -0.16
N VAL A 129 -19.99 -1.20 0.42
CA VAL A 129 -20.36 -2.55 -0.01
C VAL A 129 -20.92 -3.32 1.17
N LYS A 130 -22.20 -3.73 1.10
CA LYS A 130 -22.92 -4.27 2.26
C LYS A 130 -22.96 -5.79 2.31
N ASP A 131 -22.95 -6.45 1.17
CA ASP A 131 -23.19 -7.88 1.10
C ASP A 131 -21.90 -8.67 0.99
N VAL A 132 -21.87 -9.85 1.60
CA VAL A 132 -20.77 -10.82 1.49
C VAL A 132 -20.85 -11.47 0.11
N ALA A 133 -20.01 -11.04 -0.83
CA ALA A 133 -19.97 -11.52 -2.21
C ALA A 133 -18.63 -11.16 -2.89
N MET A 134 -18.51 -11.57 -4.16
CA MET A 134 -17.44 -11.15 -5.06
C MET A 134 -17.87 -9.91 -5.85
N TYR A 135 -16.95 -8.97 -6.00
CA TYR A 135 -17.12 -7.71 -6.69
C TYR A 135 -15.96 -7.42 -7.63
N SER A 136 -16.14 -6.45 -8.52
CA SER A 136 -15.08 -5.91 -9.37
C SER A 136 -15.06 -4.39 -9.32
N LEU A 137 -13.89 -3.81 -9.07
CA LEU A 137 -13.62 -2.38 -9.22
C LEU A 137 -13.24 -2.11 -10.68
N VAL A 138 -14.15 -1.55 -11.46
CA VAL A 138 -13.92 -1.23 -12.87
C VAL A 138 -13.55 0.23 -13.02
N VAL A 139 -12.31 0.48 -13.43
CA VAL A 139 -11.76 1.82 -13.63
C VAL A 139 -12.09 2.30 -15.05
N GLU A 140 -12.60 3.52 -15.18
CA GLU A 140 -12.99 4.12 -16.46
C GLU A 140 -11.77 4.25 -17.40
N GLY A 141 -11.90 3.73 -18.63
CA GLY A 141 -10.82 3.70 -19.62
C GLY A 141 -9.82 2.55 -19.46
N GLY A 142 -9.86 1.81 -18.35
CA GLY A 142 -9.09 0.59 -18.11
C GLY A 142 -9.78 -0.67 -18.64
N PRO A 143 -9.29 -1.87 -18.27
CA PRO A 143 -9.87 -3.16 -18.66
C PRO A 143 -11.31 -3.29 -18.15
N ASP A 144 -12.15 -3.98 -18.94
CA ASP A 144 -13.59 -4.10 -18.65
C ASP A 144 -13.92 -5.04 -17.50
N ASP A 145 -13.02 -5.98 -17.18
CA ASP A 145 -13.12 -6.93 -16.06
C ASP A 145 -12.70 -6.31 -14.71
N GLY A 146 -11.95 -5.21 -14.77
CA GLY A 146 -11.51 -4.48 -13.59
C GLY A 146 -10.61 -5.28 -12.64
N ALA A 147 -10.61 -4.92 -11.35
CA ALA A 147 -9.90 -5.61 -10.27
C ALA A 147 -10.91 -6.29 -9.34
N ALA A 148 -10.91 -7.63 -9.33
CA ALA A 148 -11.82 -8.41 -8.51
C ALA A 148 -11.45 -8.34 -7.03
N PHE A 149 -12.45 -8.28 -6.14
CA PHE A 149 -12.28 -8.35 -4.69
C PHE A 149 -13.44 -9.08 -4.02
N GLN A 150 -13.19 -9.63 -2.85
CA GLN A 150 -14.18 -10.36 -2.07
C GLN A 150 -14.48 -9.63 -0.77
N ILE A 151 -15.76 -9.46 -0.46
CA ILE A 151 -16.24 -9.09 0.86
C ILE A 151 -16.50 -10.37 1.64
N ARG A 152 -15.89 -10.49 2.80
CA ARG A 152 -16.01 -11.63 3.70
C ARG A 152 -16.92 -11.33 4.88
N ASP A 153 -17.48 -12.40 5.45
CA ASP A 153 -18.13 -12.30 6.74
C ASP A 153 -17.09 -11.83 7.78
N PRO A 154 -17.39 -10.79 8.59
CA PRO A 154 -16.47 -10.28 9.61
C PRO A 154 -15.96 -11.35 10.57
N GLN A 155 -16.77 -12.38 10.87
CA GLN A 155 -16.35 -13.50 11.72
C GLN A 155 -15.25 -14.38 11.11
N ASN A 156 -15.00 -14.25 9.79
CA ASN A 156 -13.98 -14.99 9.06
C ASN A 156 -12.78 -14.13 8.69
N LEU A 157 -12.69 -12.89 9.18
CA LEU A 157 -11.50 -12.06 9.04
C LEU A 157 -10.46 -12.49 10.08
N GLU A 158 -9.26 -12.84 9.61
CA GLU A 158 -8.21 -13.39 10.48
C GLU A 158 -7.47 -12.30 11.26
N VAL A 159 -7.41 -11.09 10.70
CA VAL A 159 -6.70 -9.96 11.30
C VAL A 159 -7.70 -8.97 11.89
N VAL A 160 -7.46 -8.53 13.12
CA VAL A 160 -8.32 -7.56 13.83
C VAL A 160 -8.60 -6.32 12.96
N HIS A 161 -9.85 -5.88 12.99
CA HIS A 161 -10.37 -4.86 12.09
C HIS A 161 -11.17 -3.78 12.86
N ALA A 162 -11.70 -2.81 12.16
CA ALA A 162 -12.48 -1.73 12.80
C ALA A 162 -13.66 -2.30 13.59
N GLY A 163 -13.78 -1.86 14.85
CA GLY A 163 -14.73 -2.35 15.84
C GLY A 163 -14.16 -3.35 16.84
N ASP A 164 -13.04 -4.00 16.53
CA ASP A 164 -12.34 -4.89 17.46
C ASP A 164 -11.47 -4.09 18.44
N SER A 165 -11.14 -4.68 19.57
CA SER A 165 -10.09 -4.16 20.46
C SER A 165 -8.71 -4.53 19.90
N LEU A 166 -7.79 -3.57 19.84
CA LEU A 166 -6.40 -3.84 19.46
C LEU A 166 -5.72 -4.62 20.61
N PRO A 167 -5.11 -5.80 20.34
CA PRO A 167 -4.43 -6.58 21.37
C PRO A 167 -3.28 -5.82 22.02
N ALA A 168 -3.19 -5.87 23.34
CA ALA A 168 -2.08 -5.30 24.10
C ALA A 168 -0.84 -6.20 23.95
N LEU A 169 0.17 -5.74 23.20
CA LEU A 169 1.39 -6.50 22.92
C LEU A 169 2.60 -5.84 23.54
N GLU A 170 3.51 -6.66 24.02
CA GLU A 170 4.82 -6.27 24.52
C GLU A 170 5.77 -6.07 23.33
N THR A 171 5.60 -4.98 22.59
CA THR A 171 6.44 -4.66 21.43
C THR A 171 7.84 -4.16 21.83
N PRO A 172 8.87 -4.29 20.98
CA PRO A 172 10.21 -3.79 21.26
C PRO A 172 10.22 -2.28 21.57
N THR A 173 11.05 -1.90 22.57
CA THR A 173 11.34 -0.51 22.90
C THR A 173 12.82 -0.21 22.75
N THR A 174 13.21 1.07 22.82
CA THR A 174 14.62 1.49 22.78
C THR A 174 15.44 0.94 23.97
N SER A 175 14.81 0.61 25.08
CA SER A 175 15.47 0.09 26.30
C SER A 175 15.38 -1.43 26.45
N ASP A 176 14.42 -2.06 25.77
CA ASP A 176 14.22 -3.52 25.80
C ASP A 176 13.71 -3.99 24.44
N HIS A 177 14.59 -4.61 23.67
CA HIS A 177 14.31 -5.07 22.31
C HIS A 177 13.43 -6.33 22.26
N ARG A 178 13.13 -6.96 23.40
CA ARG A 178 12.24 -8.12 23.53
C ARG A 178 12.60 -9.30 22.60
N GLY A 179 13.91 -9.48 22.35
CA GLY A 179 14.42 -10.53 21.47
C GLY A 179 14.31 -10.23 19.97
N VAL A 180 14.02 -8.98 19.60
CA VAL A 180 14.02 -8.49 18.21
C VAL A 180 15.27 -7.65 17.96
N GLU A 181 16.17 -8.12 17.08
CA GLU A 181 17.44 -7.44 16.81
C GLU A 181 17.77 -7.45 15.31
N PRO A 182 17.78 -6.29 14.64
CA PRO A 182 17.50 -4.95 15.18
C PRO A 182 16.01 -4.75 15.47
N TYR A 183 15.70 -4.00 16.54
CA TYR A 183 14.31 -3.72 16.92
C TYR A 183 13.56 -2.80 15.92
N CYS A 184 14.30 -2.14 15.04
CA CYS A 184 13.80 -1.34 13.94
C CYS A 184 14.81 -1.33 12.79
N THR A 185 14.38 -1.73 11.60
CA THR A 185 15.24 -1.81 10.41
C THR A 185 15.26 -0.52 9.58
N ARG A 186 14.65 0.57 10.06
CA ARG A 186 14.66 1.87 9.38
C ARG A 186 16.08 2.46 9.33
N VAL A 187 16.46 3.01 8.19
CA VAL A 187 17.72 3.75 7.99
C VAL A 187 17.44 5.24 7.74
N PRO A 188 18.34 6.18 8.13
CA PRO A 188 19.67 5.96 8.74
C PRO A 188 19.65 5.67 10.26
N ALA A 189 18.49 5.74 10.90
CA ALA A 189 18.31 5.49 12.33
C ALA A 189 16.93 4.86 12.58
N PRO A 190 16.74 4.13 13.69
CA PRO A 190 15.44 3.65 14.11
C PRO A 190 14.39 4.77 14.14
N CYS A 191 13.12 4.42 13.90
CA CYS A 191 12.05 5.40 13.98
C CYS A 191 11.77 5.79 15.47
N PRO A 192 11.11 6.94 15.72
CA PRO A 192 10.85 7.40 17.09
C PRO A 192 9.68 6.68 17.79
N PHE A 193 9.14 5.60 17.25
CA PHE A 193 7.92 4.95 17.73
C PHE A 193 8.19 3.72 18.61
N HIS A 194 9.28 3.77 19.41
CA HIS A 194 9.73 2.69 20.30
C HIS A 194 9.95 3.15 21.74
N GLU A 195 9.29 4.24 22.16
CA GLU A 195 9.36 4.74 23.54
C GLU A 195 8.52 3.89 24.50
N LEU A 196 7.39 3.40 24.03
CA LEU A 196 6.44 2.56 24.77
C LEU A 196 6.19 1.25 24.06
N THR A 197 5.86 0.22 24.80
CA THR A 197 5.24 -0.98 24.22
C THR A 197 3.83 -0.64 23.74
N LEU A 198 3.24 -1.45 22.85
CA LEU A 198 1.84 -1.29 22.48
C LEU A 198 0.92 -1.44 23.70
N ALA A 199 1.25 -2.36 24.62
CA ALA A 199 0.50 -2.57 25.87
C ALA A 199 0.50 -1.31 26.74
N ASP A 200 1.68 -0.70 26.95
CA ASP A 200 1.80 0.54 27.72
C ASP A 200 1.08 1.71 27.03
N ALA A 201 1.22 1.83 25.71
CA ALA A 201 0.55 2.88 24.94
C ALA A 201 -0.97 2.81 25.08
N LEU A 202 -1.57 1.62 24.94
CA LEU A 202 -3.01 1.42 25.12
C LEU A 202 -3.46 1.69 26.56
N ALA A 203 -2.63 1.37 27.57
CA ALA A 203 -2.93 1.61 28.97
C ALA A 203 -2.98 3.11 29.34
N THR A 204 -2.44 4.00 28.51
CA THR A 204 -2.52 5.46 28.74
C THR A 204 -3.94 6.03 28.59
N GLY A 205 -4.83 5.35 27.86
CA GLY A 205 -6.14 5.86 27.49
C GLY A 205 -6.11 6.98 26.44
N GLN A 206 -5.00 7.13 25.71
CA GLN A 206 -4.89 8.00 24.53
C GLN A 206 -5.21 7.21 23.26
N ARG A 207 -5.45 7.93 22.16
CA ARG A 207 -5.52 7.30 20.84
C ARG A 207 -4.15 6.71 20.49
N VAL A 208 -4.14 5.53 19.88
CA VAL A 208 -2.89 4.87 19.47
C VAL A 208 -2.91 4.62 17.96
N VAL A 209 -1.79 4.89 17.33
CA VAL A 209 -1.48 4.49 15.95
C VAL A 209 -0.39 3.44 16.01
N PHE A 210 -0.71 2.21 15.61
CA PHE A 210 0.22 1.09 15.64
C PHE A 210 0.50 0.58 14.25
N MET A 211 1.79 0.54 13.88
CA MET A 211 2.24 0.02 12.58
C MET A 211 3.08 -1.23 12.77
N VAL A 212 2.80 -2.26 11.96
CA VAL A 212 3.69 -3.40 11.73
C VAL A 212 4.20 -3.34 10.31
N GLY A 213 5.53 -3.34 10.13
CA GLY A 213 6.16 -3.28 8.82
C GLY A 213 7.69 -3.33 8.94
N THR A 214 8.38 -3.82 7.90
CA THR A 214 9.83 -3.92 7.88
C THR A 214 10.46 -3.03 6.81
N PRO A 215 11.06 -1.88 7.16
CA PRO A 215 11.70 -0.99 6.19
C PRO A 215 12.78 -1.65 5.33
N ALA A 216 13.61 -2.52 5.91
CA ALA A 216 14.74 -3.12 5.19
C ALA A 216 14.38 -4.33 4.33
N HIS A 217 13.33 -5.07 4.68
CA HIS A 217 13.01 -6.36 4.05
C HIS A 217 11.68 -6.36 3.29
N CYS A 218 11.04 -5.20 3.14
CA CYS A 218 9.76 -5.04 2.49
C CYS A 218 9.82 -5.37 1.00
N GLN A 219 9.16 -6.45 0.59
CA GLN A 219 9.16 -6.93 -0.80
C GLN A 219 8.47 -5.96 -1.76
N THR A 220 7.52 -5.17 -1.28
CA THR A 220 6.79 -4.18 -2.08
C THR A 220 7.46 -2.81 -2.12
N GLY A 221 8.51 -2.60 -1.30
CA GLY A 221 9.25 -1.35 -1.20
C GLY A 221 8.48 -0.17 -0.60
N VAL A 222 7.31 -0.42 0.01
CA VAL A 222 6.44 0.67 0.54
C VAL A 222 6.61 0.91 2.03
N CYS A 223 7.15 -0.06 2.82
CA CYS A 223 7.19 0.05 4.28
C CYS A 223 8.03 1.23 4.78
N ALA A 224 9.19 1.46 4.18
CA ALA A 224 10.03 2.62 4.53
C ALA A 224 9.31 3.95 4.24
N PRO A 225 8.81 4.22 3.00
CA PRO A 225 8.16 5.49 2.72
C PRO A 225 6.84 5.71 3.49
N VAL A 226 6.06 4.66 3.80
CA VAL A 226 4.85 4.85 4.62
C VAL A 226 5.21 5.14 6.09
N LEU A 227 6.29 4.52 6.62
CA LEU A 227 6.79 4.82 7.97
C LEU A 227 7.35 6.24 8.05
N ASP A 228 8.12 6.68 7.04
CA ASP A 228 8.62 8.05 6.97
C ASP A 228 7.47 9.06 6.91
N GLY A 229 6.44 8.79 6.11
CA GLY A 229 5.21 9.58 6.09
C GLY A 229 4.50 9.62 7.44
N LEU A 230 4.48 8.51 8.18
CA LEU A 230 3.88 8.43 9.51
C LEU A 230 4.67 9.25 10.54
N ILE A 231 6.01 9.29 10.45
CA ILE A 231 6.86 10.14 11.30
C ILE A 231 6.51 11.63 11.12
N GLU A 232 6.24 12.06 9.90
CA GLU A 232 5.80 13.45 9.65
C GLU A 232 4.41 13.72 10.23
N VAL A 233 3.47 12.78 10.09
CA VAL A 233 2.14 12.88 10.71
C VAL A 233 2.23 12.99 12.23
N ALA A 234 3.06 12.20 12.87
CA ALA A 234 3.19 12.19 14.33
C ALA A 234 3.58 13.55 14.92
N LYS A 235 4.30 14.39 14.17
CA LYS A 235 4.67 15.76 14.62
C LYS A 235 3.46 16.69 14.76
N GLU A 236 2.34 16.37 14.13
CA GLU A 236 1.12 17.18 14.08
C GLU A 236 0.10 16.79 15.17
N PHE A 237 0.23 15.59 15.76
CA PHE A 237 -0.75 15.00 16.67
C PHE A 237 -0.11 14.61 18.01
N SER A 238 0.11 15.59 18.89
CA SER A 238 0.72 15.37 20.21
C SER A 238 -0.14 14.61 21.22
N ASP A 239 -1.43 14.46 20.94
CA ASP A 239 -2.42 13.71 21.73
C ASP A 239 -2.58 12.25 21.28
N VAL A 240 -1.77 11.80 20.31
CA VAL A 240 -1.78 10.44 19.75
C VAL A 240 -0.43 9.78 20.02
N ILE A 241 -0.45 8.54 20.50
CA ILE A 241 0.76 7.73 20.68
C ILE A 241 0.97 6.88 19.43
N PHE A 242 2.20 6.95 18.89
CA PHE A 242 2.61 6.15 17.75
C PHE A 242 3.53 5.02 18.22
N VAL A 243 3.25 3.79 17.77
CA VAL A 243 4.03 2.59 18.07
C VAL A 243 4.36 1.86 16.77
N HIS A 244 5.56 1.32 16.67
CA HIS A 244 6.01 0.52 15.53
C HIS A 244 6.58 -0.81 16.01
N ALA A 245 6.32 -1.88 15.25
CA ALA A 245 7.01 -3.16 15.38
C ALA A 245 7.55 -3.61 14.02
N ASP A 246 8.80 -4.06 13.99
CA ASP A 246 9.37 -4.69 12.81
C ASP A 246 8.77 -6.09 12.60
N VAL A 247 8.83 -6.59 11.37
CA VAL A 247 8.24 -7.89 10.99
C VAL A 247 9.12 -9.06 11.40
N TYR A 248 10.44 -8.85 11.43
CA TYR A 248 11.40 -9.91 11.69
C TYR A 248 12.13 -9.68 13.01
N ALA A 249 12.38 -10.79 13.72
CA ALA A 249 13.12 -10.78 14.97
C ALA A 249 14.64 -10.77 14.77
N ASP A 250 15.13 -11.00 13.54
CA ASP A 250 16.55 -11.09 13.23
C ASP A 250 16.91 -10.34 11.94
N GLU A 251 18.16 -9.91 11.85
CA GLU A 251 18.71 -9.15 10.72
C GLU A 251 18.62 -9.90 9.38
N THR A 252 18.54 -11.23 9.40
CA THR A 252 18.48 -12.07 8.19
C THR A 252 17.06 -12.29 7.69
N ALA A 253 16.05 -11.74 8.37
CA ALA A 253 14.63 -11.88 8.05
C ALA A 253 14.18 -13.36 7.94
N THR A 254 14.67 -14.20 8.86
CA THR A 254 14.36 -15.64 8.89
C THR A 254 13.37 -16.01 9.97
N THR A 255 13.26 -15.20 11.02
CA THR A 255 12.36 -15.42 12.16
C THR A 255 11.36 -14.28 12.25
N THR A 256 10.08 -14.58 12.30
CA THR A 256 9.04 -13.57 12.49
C THR A 256 9.08 -12.97 13.91
N ALA A 257 8.82 -11.67 14.02
CA ALA A 257 8.75 -11.00 15.31
C ALA A 257 7.46 -11.41 16.07
N PRO A 258 7.47 -11.41 17.42
CA PRO A 258 6.33 -11.81 18.25
C PRO A 258 5.02 -11.07 17.92
N ALA A 259 5.09 -9.80 17.52
CA ALA A 259 3.91 -9.02 17.14
C ALA A 259 3.22 -9.58 15.89
N VAL A 260 3.97 -10.09 14.91
CA VAL A 260 3.43 -10.72 13.69
C VAL A 260 2.68 -12.00 14.03
N GLU A 261 3.26 -12.83 14.90
CA GLU A 261 2.64 -14.07 15.34
C GLU A 261 1.38 -13.82 16.16
N ALA A 262 1.44 -12.88 17.12
CA ALA A 262 0.32 -12.54 18.00
C ALA A 262 -0.88 -11.95 17.24
N LEU A 263 -0.64 -11.26 16.11
CA LEU A 263 -1.68 -10.67 15.25
C LEU A 263 -2.06 -11.56 14.06
N ASN A 264 -1.47 -12.75 13.95
CA ASN A 264 -1.68 -13.67 12.84
C ASN A 264 -1.46 -13.01 11.46
N LEU A 265 -0.42 -12.16 11.34
CA LEU A 265 -0.17 -11.41 10.11
C LEU A 265 0.52 -12.26 9.07
N THR A 266 -0.02 -12.26 7.86
CA THR A 266 0.57 -12.89 6.66
C THR A 266 0.98 -11.87 5.61
N PHE A 267 0.85 -10.59 5.91
CA PHE A 267 1.13 -9.47 5.00
C PHE A 267 1.63 -8.24 5.79
N GLU A 268 2.30 -7.35 5.08
CA GLU A 268 2.82 -6.07 5.57
C GLU A 268 2.83 -5.01 4.45
N PRO A 269 2.85 -3.72 4.78
CA PRO A 269 2.66 -3.13 6.10
C PRO A 269 1.18 -3.08 6.50
N VAL A 270 0.92 -3.02 7.82
CA VAL A 270 -0.41 -2.79 8.39
C VAL A 270 -0.34 -1.66 9.40
N LEU A 271 -1.36 -0.82 9.43
CA LEU A 271 -1.53 0.26 10.39
C LEU A 271 -2.93 0.20 11.00
N TRP A 272 -3.01 0.28 12.31
CA TRP A 272 -4.25 0.45 13.05
C TRP A 272 -4.29 1.81 13.73
N VAL A 273 -5.46 2.40 13.75
CA VAL A 273 -5.77 3.60 14.51
C VAL A 273 -6.85 3.24 15.52
N THR A 274 -6.64 3.56 16.80
CA THR A 274 -7.63 3.30 17.85
C THR A 274 -8.26 4.59 18.36
N ASP A 275 -9.40 4.44 19.02
CA ASP A 275 -9.92 5.45 19.92
C ASP A 275 -9.21 5.37 21.30
N THR A 276 -9.66 6.19 22.26
CA THR A 276 -9.11 6.25 23.61
C THR A 276 -9.41 5.03 24.48
N SER A 277 -10.28 4.14 24.01
CA SER A 277 -10.60 2.87 24.68
C SER A 277 -9.83 1.66 24.11
N GLY A 278 -8.98 1.91 23.09
CA GLY A 278 -8.23 0.86 22.41
C GLY A 278 -9.02 0.10 21.34
N VAL A 279 -10.23 0.58 20.99
CA VAL A 279 -11.03 0.03 19.89
C VAL A 279 -10.51 0.57 18.57
N ILE A 280 -10.28 -0.32 17.61
CA ILE A 280 -9.79 0.02 16.27
C ILE A 280 -10.90 0.82 15.55
N THR A 281 -10.56 2.02 15.12
CA THR A 281 -11.43 2.88 14.29
C THR A 281 -11.12 2.73 12.81
N HIS A 282 -9.84 2.56 12.47
CA HIS A 282 -9.38 2.42 11.09
C HIS A 282 -8.23 1.42 10.99
N ARG A 283 -8.18 0.71 9.85
CA ARG A 283 -7.06 -0.15 9.46
C ARG A 283 -6.64 0.21 8.04
N PHE A 284 -5.33 0.39 7.84
CA PHE A 284 -4.71 0.56 6.53
C PHE A 284 -3.78 -0.61 6.28
N GLU A 285 -3.75 -1.11 5.07
CA GLU A 285 -2.94 -2.26 4.68
C GLU A 285 -2.34 -2.10 3.29
N GLY A 286 -1.20 -2.72 3.08
CA GLY A 286 -0.47 -2.74 1.82
C GLY A 286 0.17 -1.41 1.47
N VAL A 287 -0.58 -0.35 1.24
CA VAL A 287 -0.09 0.99 0.94
C VAL A 287 -1.05 2.05 1.43
N TRP A 288 -0.54 3.14 2.00
CA TRP A 288 -1.32 4.33 2.36
C TRP A 288 -0.48 5.60 2.21
N HIS A 289 -1.14 6.73 2.13
CA HIS A 289 -0.48 8.03 2.11
C HIS A 289 -0.68 8.75 3.44
N ALA A 290 0.28 9.57 3.84
CA ALA A 290 0.23 10.36 5.08
C ALA A 290 -1.06 11.22 5.19
N SER A 291 -1.60 11.71 4.07
CA SER A 291 -2.85 12.49 4.06
C SER A 291 -4.07 11.67 4.52
N GLU A 292 -4.11 10.37 4.23
CA GLU A 292 -5.20 9.50 4.69
C GLU A 292 -5.15 9.32 6.21
N VAL A 293 -3.95 9.15 6.77
CA VAL A 293 -3.77 9.04 8.23
C VAL A 293 -4.12 10.36 8.92
N ARG A 294 -3.68 11.51 8.37
CA ARG A 294 -4.10 12.84 8.87
C ARG A 294 -5.61 12.98 8.91
N GLN A 295 -6.30 12.56 7.85
CA GLN A 295 -7.75 12.68 7.75
C GLN A 295 -8.50 11.90 8.84
N VAL A 296 -8.00 10.73 9.23
CA VAL A 296 -8.65 9.92 10.28
C VAL A 296 -8.25 10.32 11.69
N LEU A 297 -7.15 11.09 11.85
CA LEU A 297 -6.71 11.63 13.14
C LEU A 297 -7.27 13.02 13.43
N ALA A 298 -7.69 13.77 12.40
CA ALA A 298 -8.29 15.11 12.54
C ALA A 298 -9.71 15.03 13.10
#